data_da1851e790fe108ecdfe5b3be918504a
#
_entry.id   da1851e790fe108ecdfe5b3be918504a
#
_cell.length_a   1.000
_cell.length_b   1.000
_cell.length_c   1.000
_cell.angle_alpha   90.00
_cell.angle_beta   90.00
_cell.angle_gamma   90.00
#
_symmetry.space_group_name_H-M   'P 1'
#
loop_
_entity.id
_entity.type
_entity.pdbx_description
1 polymer ?
#
loop_
_entity_poly.entity_id
_entity_poly.type
_entity_poly.pdbx_seq_one_letter_code
_entity_poly.pdbx_strand_id
1 'polypeptide(L)'
;MKILGEVFDRAADLCDDPLQSFLVGLKLLAEIFADLPGGHPGCMIASICYQERLFDRRVLELNRVAVESMNARFRRHLEAIAAVYPPAEPIDLDTLAEMASCVIDGGIIMSRVMADSNRLVQQILGYRALIKRHFSPAQELALQPPPNVTAVNLQARVVSG
;
A
#
# COMPACT_ATOMS: atom_id res chain seq x y z
N MET A 1 -8.70 11.47 2.17
CA MET A 1 -9.39 10.85 1.00
C MET A 1 -9.14 11.61 -0.31
N LYS A 2 -9.09 12.94 -0.30
CA LYS A 2 -8.86 13.76 -1.51
C LYS A 2 -7.51 13.45 -2.18
N ILE A 3 -6.42 13.46 -1.43
CA ILE A 3 -5.07 13.17 -1.94
C ILE A 3 -4.99 11.82 -2.66
N LEU A 4 -5.59 10.78 -2.06
CA LEU A 4 -5.56 9.44 -2.66
C LEU A 4 -6.25 9.44 -4.04
N GLY A 5 -7.41 10.13 -4.17
CA GLY A 5 -8.10 10.28 -5.46
C GLY A 5 -7.23 10.98 -6.50
N GLU A 6 -6.73 12.15 -6.17
CA GLU A 6 -5.91 12.98 -7.07
C GLU A 6 -4.65 12.25 -7.57
N VAL A 7 -4.02 11.44 -6.70
CA VAL A 7 -2.83 10.66 -7.06
C VAL A 7 -3.12 9.60 -8.10
N PHE A 8 -4.21 8.84 -7.92
CA PHE A 8 -4.56 7.77 -8.87
C PHE A 8 -5.18 8.32 -10.16
N ASP A 9 -5.92 9.42 -10.09
CA ASP A 9 -6.42 10.12 -11.28
C ASP A 9 -5.24 10.64 -12.11
N ARG A 10 -4.23 11.26 -11.48
CA ARG A 10 -3.00 11.70 -12.16
C ARG A 10 -2.21 10.53 -12.74
N ALA A 11 -2.15 9.40 -12.07
CA ALA A 11 -1.48 8.21 -12.59
C ALA A 11 -2.19 7.66 -13.84
N ALA A 12 -3.52 7.71 -13.87
CA ALA A 12 -4.32 7.32 -15.04
C ALA A 12 -4.10 8.26 -16.23
N ASP A 13 -3.92 9.55 -16.00
CA ASP A 13 -3.56 10.52 -17.06
C ASP A 13 -2.16 10.26 -17.65
N LEU A 14 -1.27 9.63 -16.90
CA LEU A 14 0.10 9.35 -17.32
C LEU A 14 0.26 8.00 -18.02
N CYS A 15 -0.67 7.08 -17.85
CA CYS A 15 -0.55 5.71 -18.36
C CYS A 15 -1.91 5.06 -18.56
N ASP A 16 -2.20 4.64 -19.81
CA ASP A 16 -3.46 3.98 -20.19
C ASP A 16 -3.53 2.53 -19.71
N ASP A 17 -2.38 1.88 -19.49
CA ASP A 17 -2.33 0.50 -18.99
C ASP A 17 -2.74 0.44 -17.51
N PRO A 18 -3.77 -0.34 -17.14
CA PRO A 18 -4.33 -0.34 -15.80
C PRO A 18 -3.33 -0.82 -14.73
N LEU A 19 -2.45 -1.77 -15.05
CA LEU A 19 -1.44 -2.24 -14.10
C LEU A 19 -0.37 -1.18 -13.89
N GLN A 20 0.17 -0.61 -14.97
CA GLN A 20 1.21 0.41 -14.88
C GLN A 20 0.68 1.68 -14.20
N SER A 21 -0.52 2.13 -14.56
CA SER A 21 -1.20 3.26 -13.91
C SER A 21 -1.31 3.05 -12.40
N PHE A 22 -1.78 1.88 -11.96
CA PHE A 22 -1.91 1.57 -10.54
C PHE A 22 -0.55 1.53 -9.82
N LEU A 23 0.47 0.92 -10.46
CA LEU A 23 1.84 0.86 -9.91
C LEU A 23 2.49 2.25 -9.83
N VAL A 24 2.21 3.14 -10.78
CA VAL A 24 2.65 4.56 -10.74
C VAL A 24 1.93 5.29 -9.62
N GLY A 25 0.61 5.11 -9.47
CA GLY A 25 -0.17 5.71 -8.39
C GLY A 25 0.36 5.35 -7.00
N LEU A 26 0.66 4.07 -6.76
CA LEU A 26 1.28 3.63 -5.50
C LEU A 26 2.67 4.24 -5.28
N LYS A 27 3.46 4.41 -6.34
CA LYS A 27 4.77 5.06 -6.24
C LYS A 27 4.64 6.54 -5.90
N LEU A 28 3.78 7.27 -6.59
CA LEU A 28 3.51 8.68 -6.31
C LEU A 28 2.99 8.88 -4.88
N LEU A 29 2.13 7.99 -4.40
CA LEU A 29 1.64 8.03 -3.02
C LEU A 29 2.78 7.85 -2.01
N ALA A 30 3.69 6.91 -2.27
CA ALA A 30 4.87 6.69 -1.43
C ALA A 30 5.79 7.92 -1.41
N GLU A 31 6.00 8.59 -2.55
CA GLU A 31 6.80 9.82 -2.66
C GLU A 31 6.17 10.98 -1.89
N ILE A 32 4.85 11.18 -2.02
CA ILE A 32 4.12 12.21 -1.24
C ILE A 32 4.31 11.99 0.27
N PHE A 33 4.24 10.75 0.74
CA PHE A 33 4.43 10.47 2.17
C PHE A 33 5.89 10.57 2.61
N ALA A 34 6.86 10.31 1.71
CA ALA A 34 8.28 10.54 1.98
C ALA A 34 8.59 12.03 2.20
N ASP A 35 7.93 12.90 1.43
CA ASP A 35 8.17 14.34 1.43
C ASP A 35 7.42 15.10 2.53
N LEU A 36 6.60 14.40 3.35
CA LEU A 36 5.86 15.06 4.43
C LEU A 36 6.80 15.52 5.56
N PRO A 37 6.87 16.84 5.84
CA PRO A 37 7.65 17.35 6.96
C PRO A 37 7.18 16.75 8.28
N GLY A 38 8.07 16.09 9.01
CA GLY A 38 7.75 15.42 10.28
C GLY A 38 6.96 14.11 10.13
N GLY A 39 6.80 13.60 8.91
CA GLY A 39 6.08 12.37 8.60
C GLY A 39 4.56 12.50 8.64
N HIS A 40 3.85 11.41 8.45
CA HIS A 40 2.39 11.40 8.43
C HIS A 40 1.80 11.68 9.83
N PRO A 41 0.87 12.64 9.98
CA PRO A 41 0.38 13.08 11.30
C PRO A 41 -0.43 12.03 12.06
N GLY A 42 -0.94 11.02 11.38
CA GLY A 42 -1.82 9.98 11.91
C GLY A 42 -3.05 9.77 11.01
N CYS A 43 -3.78 8.69 11.23
CA CYS A 43 -5.02 8.41 10.54
C CYS A 43 -6.22 8.71 11.45
N MET A 44 -7.13 9.57 11.00
CA MET A 44 -8.36 9.90 11.74
C MET A 44 -9.27 8.68 11.86
N ILE A 45 -9.34 7.84 10.81
CA ILE A 45 -10.12 6.60 10.79
C ILE A 45 -9.66 5.67 11.93
N ALA A 46 -8.35 5.41 12.01
CA ALA A 46 -7.77 4.61 13.08
C ALA A 46 -8.00 5.24 14.47
N SER A 47 -7.86 6.56 14.60
CA SER A 47 -8.09 7.27 15.87
C SER A 47 -9.53 7.12 16.37
N ILE A 48 -10.51 7.21 15.48
CA ILE A 48 -11.93 7.01 15.80
C ILE A 48 -12.17 5.55 16.21
N CYS A 49 -11.62 4.59 15.49
CA CYS A 49 -11.75 3.16 15.77
C CYS A 49 -11.20 2.81 17.17
N TYR A 50 -10.01 3.29 17.54
CA TYR A 50 -9.40 3.00 18.85
C TYR A 50 -10.07 3.74 20.02
N GLN A 51 -10.84 4.79 19.75
CA GLN A 51 -11.50 5.62 20.74
C GLN A 51 -13.03 5.65 20.53
N GLU A 52 -13.61 4.57 20.01
CA GLU A 52 -15.04 4.50 19.64
C GLU A 52 -15.99 4.97 20.75
N ARG A 53 -15.63 4.76 22.04
CA ARG A 53 -16.41 5.19 23.21
C ARG A 53 -16.59 6.71 23.31
N LEU A 54 -15.76 7.49 22.62
CA LEU A 54 -15.82 8.96 22.64
C LEU A 54 -16.71 9.51 21.51
N PHE A 55 -17.18 8.67 20.60
CA PHE A 55 -17.91 9.08 19.42
C PHE A 55 -19.34 8.51 19.40
N ASP A 56 -20.24 9.30 18.86
CA ASP A 56 -21.61 8.86 18.65
C ASP A 56 -21.72 7.88 17.46
N ARG A 57 -22.87 7.22 17.37
CA ARG A 57 -23.16 6.22 16.33
C ARG A 57 -23.04 6.79 14.91
N ARG A 58 -23.35 8.08 14.73
CA ARG A 58 -23.26 8.73 13.42
C ARG A 58 -21.81 8.88 12.96
N VAL A 59 -20.89 9.23 13.86
CA VAL A 59 -19.46 9.32 13.56
C VAL A 59 -18.88 7.96 13.21
N LEU A 60 -19.26 6.92 13.96
CA LEU A 60 -18.81 5.54 13.68
C LEU A 60 -19.31 5.07 12.31
N GLU A 61 -20.57 5.38 11.96
CA GLU A 61 -21.11 5.05 10.63
C GLU A 61 -20.39 5.80 9.49
N LEU A 62 -20.09 7.09 9.67
CA LEU A 62 -19.30 7.85 8.70
C LEU A 62 -17.88 7.26 8.54
N ASN A 63 -17.28 6.80 9.63
CA ASN A 63 -15.98 6.14 9.60
C ASN A 63 -16.04 4.84 8.78
N ARG A 64 -17.07 4.01 8.99
CA ARG A 64 -17.30 2.78 8.22
C ARG A 64 -17.45 3.09 6.72
N VAL A 65 -18.32 4.02 6.36
CA VAL A 65 -18.56 4.43 4.97
C VAL A 65 -17.27 4.95 4.31
N ALA A 66 -16.43 5.67 5.06
CA ALA A 66 -15.15 6.16 4.54
C ALA A 66 -14.19 5.00 4.21
N VAL A 67 -14.10 3.98 5.05
CA VAL A 67 -13.27 2.78 4.79
C VAL A 67 -13.81 2.00 3.61
N GLU A 68 -15.12 1.74 3.56
CA GLU A 68 -15.77 1.04 2.44
C GLU A 68 -15.56 1.76 1.11
N SER A 69 -15.66 3.08 1.10
CA SER A 69 -15.41 3.90 -0.11
C SER A 69 -13.95 3.79 -0.57
N MET A 70 -13.00 3.73 0.36
CA MET A 70 -11.57 3.55 0.06
C MET A 70 -11.31 2.16 -0.52
N ASN A 71 -11.83 1.12 0.11
CA ASN A 71 -11.68 -0.26 -0.35
C ASN A 71 -12.33 -0.46 -1.73
N ALA A 72 -13.54 0.09 -1.94
CA ALA A 72 -14.20 0.04 -3.24
C ALA A 72 -13.41 0.74 -4.36
N ARG A 73 -12.65 1.79 -4.04
CA ARG A 73 -11.76 2.45 -5.01
C ARG A 73 -10.60 1.53 -5.39
N PHE A 74 -9.90 0.96 -4.42
CA PHE A 74 -8.83 -0.01 -4.69
C PHE A 74 -9.35 -1.22 -5.45
N ARG A 75 -10.53 -1.72 -5.08
CA ARG A 75 -11.19 -2.83 -5.77
C ARG A 75 -11.38 -2.56 -7.26
N ARG A 76 -11.92 -1.40 -7.64
CA ARG A 76 -12.11 -1.04 -9.04
C ARG A 76 -10.81 -1.03 -9.84
N HIS A 77 -9.70 -0.55 -9.26
CA HIS A 77 -8.40 -0.62 -9.92
C HIS A 77 -7.95 -2.08 -10.13
N LEU A 78 -8.11 -2.92 -9.13
CA LEU A 78 -7.73 -4.33 -9.19
C LEU A 78 -8.60 -5.12 -10.20
N GLU A 79 -9.89 -4.83 -10.29
CA GLU A 79 -10.79 -5.40 -11.30
C GLU A 79 -10.36 -5.01 -12.73
N ALA A 80 -10.03 -3.73 -12.94
CA ALA A 80 -9.53 -3.28 -14.23
C ALA A 80 -8.19 -3.95 -14.61
N ILE A 81 -7.31 -4.15 -13.64
CA ILE A 81 -6.05 -4.89 -13.84
C ILE A 81 -6.33 -6.35 -14.17
N ALA A 82 -7.16 -7.03 -13.37
CA ALA A 82 -7.46 -8.45 -13.54
C ALA A 82 -8.16 -8.76 -14.88
N ALA A 83 -8.91 -7.80 -15.44
CA ALA A 83 -9.53 -7.92 -16.74
C ALA A 83 -8.51 -7.98 -17.90
N VAL A 84 -7.34 -7.37 -17.74
CA VAL A 84 -6.26 -7.35 -18.75
C VAL A 84 -5.16 -8.37 -18.40
N TYR A 85 -4.84 -8.50 -17.14
CA TYR A 85 -3.78 -9.36 -16.59
C TYR A 85 -4.40 -10.34 -15.59
N PRO A 86 -4.80 -11.55 -15.99
CA PRO A 86 -5.27 -12.54 -15.05
C PRO A 86 -4.20 -12.81 -13.97
N PRO A 87 -4.60 -12.88 -12.69
CA PRO A 87 -3.65 -13.12 -11.62
C PRO A 87 -2.96 -14.48 -11.78
N ALA A 88 -1.67 -14.56 -11.44
CA ALA A 88 -0.88 -15.77 -11.55
C ALA A 88 -1.41 -16.93 -10.67
N GLU A 89 -2.04 -16.59 -9.55
CA GLU A 89 -2.71 -17.51 -8.64
C GLU A 89 -4.08 -16.92 -8.27
N PRO A 90 -5.09 -17.77 -7.96
CA PRO A 90 -6.39 -17.28 -7.50
C PRO A 90 -6.23 -16.39 -6.26
N ILE A 91 -6.75 -15.17 -6.34
CA ILE A 91 -6.72 -14.20 -5.25
C ILE A 91 -8.08 -13.52 -5.14
N ASP A 92 -8.52 -13.33 -3.91
CA ASP A 92 -9.71 -12.53 -3.64
C ASP A 92 -9.39 -11.03 -3.76
N LEU A 93 -10.03 -10.37 -4.73
CA LEU A 93 -9.79 -8.95 -5.00
C LEU A 93 -10.32 -8.04 -3.89
N ASP A 94 -11.32 -8.47 -3.11
CA ASP A 94 -11.80 -7.73 -1.94
C ASP A 94 -10.73 -7.71 -0.87
N THR A 95 -10.20 -8.88 -0.52
CA THR A 95 -9.11 -9.01 0.45
C THR A 95 -7.88 -8.21 0.00
N LEU A 96 -7.55 -8.24 -1.28
CA LEU A 96 -6.40 -7.50 -1.83
C LEU A 96 -6.62 -5.98 -1.76
N ALA A 97 -7.85 -5.50 -1.99
CA ALA A 97 -8.22 -4.10 -1.85
C ALA A 97 -8.15 -3.64 -0.38
N GLU A 98 -8.67 -4.43 0.55
CA GLU A 98 -8.60 -4.17 1.99
C GLU A 98 -7.15 -4.16 2.49
N MET A 99 -6.29 -5.02 1.95
CA MET A 99 -4.87 -5.04 2.27
C MET A 99 -4.19 -3.69 2.00
N ALA A 100 -4.59 -2.95 0.94
CA ALA A 100 -4.06 -1.61 0.68
C ALA A 100 -4.33 -0.66 1.86
N SER A 101 -5.56 -0.69 2.39
CA SER A 101 -5.94 0.10 3.57
C SER A 101 -5.16 -0.31 4.81
N CYS A 102 -5.04 -1.62 5.06
CA CYS A 102 -4.28 -2.15 6.20
C CYS A 102 -2.79 -1.79 6.12
N VAL A 103 -2.20 -1.84 4.93
CA VAL A 103 -0.79 -1.48 4.68
C VAL A 103 -0.53 0.00 4.97
N ILE A 104 -1.43 0.88 4.54
CA ILE A 104 -1.31 2.33 4.77
C ILE A 104 -1.45 2.63 6.28
N ASP A 105 -2.51 2.17 6.92
CA ASP A 105 -2.76 2.44 8.34
C ASP A 105 -1.70 1.78 9.24
N GLY A 106 -1.33 0.53 8.97
CA GLY A 106 -0.24 -0.15 9.68
C GLY A 106 1.10 0.57 9.49
N GLY A 107 1.39 1.03 8.28
CA GLY A 107 2.57 1.81 7.95
C GLY A 107 2.64 3.14 8.71
N ILE A 108 1.51 3.85 8.85
CA ILE A 108 1.39 5.09 9.65
C ILE A 108 1.69 4.79 11.12
N ILE A 109 1.09 3.74 11.68
CA ILE A 109 1.32 3.34 13.09
C ILE A 109 2.80 3.02 13.31
N MET A 110 3.38 2.18 12.45
CA MET A 110 4.78 1.78 12.55
C MET A 110 5.73 2.97 12.42
N SER A 111 5.44 3.90 11.50
CA SER A 111 6.25 5.12 11.35
C SER A 111 6.28 5.96 12.62
N ARG A 112 5.16 6.08 13.29
CA ARG A 112 5.06 6.86 14.54
C ARG A 112 5.71 6.17 15.73
N VAL A 113 5.45 4.87 15.91
CA VAL A 113 6.01 4.09 17.04
C VAL A 113 7.52 4.01 16.94
N MET A 114 8.06 3.85 15.73
CA MET A 114 9.50 3.70 15.50
C MET A 114 10.21 5.05 15.26
N ALA A 115 9.48 6.18 15.24
CA ALA A 115 10.00 7.50 14.89
C ALA A 115 10.76 7.50 13.54
N ASP A 116 10.26 6.72 12.57
CA ASP A 116 10.87 6.52 11.25
C ASP A 116 9.79 6.63 10.17
N SER A 117 9.68 7.78 9.52
CA SER A 117 8.69 8.06 8.47
C SER A 117 8.82 7.14 7.26
N ASN A 118 10.00 6.56 7.04
CA ASN A 118 10.27 5.66 5.92
C ASN A 118 9.51 4.32 6.02
N ARG A 119 9.03 3.96 7.21
CA ARG A 119 8.24 2.73 7.40
C ARG A 119 6.98 2.70 6.55
N LEU A 120 6.20 3.77 6.53
CA LEU A 120 5.01 3.88 5.69
C LEU A 120 5.36 3.73 4.21
N VAL A 121 6.39 4.43 3.76
CA VAL A 121 6.88 4.37 2.36
C VAL A 121 7.23 2.94 1.96
N GLN A 122 7.98 2.22 2.80
CA GLN A 122 8.38 0.84 2.54
C GLN A 122 7.18 -0.11 2.48
N GLN A 123 6.16 0.07 3.32
CA GLN A 123 4.96 -0.75 3.27
C GLN A 123 4.18 -0.55 1.97
N ILE A 124 4.02 0.68 1.50
CA ILE A 124 3.35 0.98 0.22
C ILE A 124 4.14 0.38 -0.95
N LEU A 125 5.47 0.52 -0.96
CA LEU A 125 6.31 -0.06 -1.99
C LEU A 125 6.30 -1.60 -1.95
N GLY A 126 6.20 -2.20 -0.76
CA GLY A 126 6.01 -3.63 -0.58
C GLY A 126 4.70 -4.13 -1.20
N TYR A 127 3.60 -3.43 -0.92
CA TYR A 127 2.30 -3.72 -1.55
C TYR A 127 2.37 -3.55 -3.07
N ARG A 128 3.02 -2.49 -3.57
CA ARG A 128 3.27 -2.28 -5.00
C ARG A 128 4.01 -3.47 -5.63
N ALA A 129 5.03 -3.99 -4.98
CA ALA A 129 5.79 -5.16 -5.45
C ALA A 129 4.93 -6.42 -5.49
N LEU A 130 4.06 -6.63 -4.49
CA LEU A 130 3.10 -7.71 -4.44
C LEU A 130 2.15 -7.66 -5.65
N ILE A 131 1.51 -6.51 -5.91
CA ILE A 131 0.63 -6.31 -7.05
C ILE A 131 1.36 -6.61 -8.37
N LYS A 132 2.54 -6.02 -8.55
CA LYS A 132 3.35 -6.29 -9.75
C LYS A 132 3.56 -7.78 -9.96
N ARG A 133 3.94 -8.52 -8.90
CA ARG A 133 4.21 -9.95 -8.98
C ARG A 133 2.97 -10.78 -9.33
N HIS A 134 1.80 -10.42 -8.80
CA HIS A 134 0.56 -11.16 -9.06
C HIS A 134 0.00 -10.98 -10.46
N PHE A 135 0.18 -9.79 -11.04
CA PHE A 135 -0.45 -9.43 -12.30
C PHE A 135 0.54 -9.25 -13.47
N SER A 136 1.85 -9.39 -13.25
CA SER A 136 2.79 -9.38 -14.36
C SER A 136 2.74 -10.68 -15.16
N PRO A 137 2.80 -10.63 -16.50
CA PRO A 137 2.93 -11.81 -17.33
C PRO A 137 4.12 -12.68 -16.90
N ALA A 138 3.96 -13.99 -16.86
CA ALA A 138 5.00 -14.93 -16.42
C ALA A 138 6.33 -14.76 -17.20
N GLN A 139 6.28 -14.31 -18.44
CA GLN A 139 7.44 -14.01 -19.29
C GLN A 139 8.27 -12.82 -18.78
N GLU A 140 7.64 -11.82 -18.19
CA GLU A 140 8.34 -10.64 -17.66
C GLU A 140 9.02 -10.94 -16.31
N LEU A 141 8.45 -11.85 -15.53
CA LEU A 141 9.06 -12.35 -14.29
C LEU A 141 10.34 -13.18 -14.55
N ALA A 142 10.36 -13.96 -15.64
CA ALA A 142 11.51 -14.79 -16.01
C ALA A 142 12.71 -13.99 -16.51
N LEU A 143 12.52 -12.76 -16.98
CA LEU A 143 13.57 -11.86 -17.48
C LEU A 143 14.18 -10.97 -16.41
N GLN A 144 13.61 -10.92 -15.20
CA GLN A 144 14.18 -10.14 -14.10
C GLN A 144 15.29 -10.97 -13.43
N PRO A 145 16.52 -10.43 -13.33
CA PRO A 145 17.56 -11.11 -12.55
C PRO A 145 17.06 -11.26 -11.09
N PRO A 146 17.42 -12.36 -10.41
CA PRO A 146 17.04 -12.55 -9.02
C PRO A 146 17.46 -11.32 -8.21
N PRO A 147 16.67 -10.89 -7.21
CA PRO A 147 17.05 -9.79 -6.36
C PRO A 147 18.45 -10.09 -5.81
N ASN A 148 19.36 -9.13 -5.98
CA ASN A 148 20.72 -9.25 -5.49
C ASN A 148 20.65 -9.35 -3.96
N VAL A 149 20.52 -10.56 -3.46
CA VAL A 149 20.64 -10.86 -2.03
C VAL A 149 22.11 -10.67 -1.72
N THR A 150 22.51 -9.43 -1.48
CA THR A 150 23.83 -9.14 -0.92
C THR A 150 23.91 -9.97 0.36
N ALA A 151 24.78 -10.95 0.35
CA ALA A 151 25.02 -11.87 1.44
C ALA A 151 25.15 -11.03 2.72
N VAL A 152 24.18 -11.16 3.61
CA VAL A 152 24.32 -10.74 4.99
C VAL A 152 25.42 -11.62 5.54
N ASN A 153 26.62 -11.07 5.59
CA ASN A 153 27.81 -11.70 6.14
C ASN A 153 27.57 -11.88 7.64
N LEU A 154 27.00 -13.03 8.01
CA LEU A 154 26.90 -13.49 9.38
C LEU A 154 28.32 -13.88 9.83
N GLN A 155 29.17 -12.88 10.07
CA GLN A 155 30.33 -13.09 10.89
C GLN A 155 29.86 -13.27 12.33
N ALA A 156 29.72 -14.54 12.70
CA ALA A 156 29.61 -14.95 14.07
C ALA A 156 30.78 -14.38 14.86
N ARG A 157 30.50 -13.39 15.73
CA ARG A 157 31.37 -13.06 16.84
C ARG A 157 31.26 -14.20 17.85
N VAL A 158 32.13 -15.16 17.71
CA VAL A 158 32.53 -16.01 18.83
C VAL A 158 33.26 -15.10 19.79
N VAL A 159 32.61 -14.74 20.88
CA VAL A 159 33.25 -14.10 22.02
C VAL A 159 33.91 -15.23 22.80
N SER A 160 35.22 -15.35 22.66
CA SER A 160 36.08 -16.05 23.60
C SER A 160 36.35 -15.11 24.77
N GLY A 161 36.22 -15.58 26.00
CA GLY A 161 36.61 -14.89 27.22
C GLY A 161 35.60 -15.10 28.33
#